data_a95f203f4c30f20257b268a4962548ed
#
_entry.id   a95f203f4c30f20257b268a4962548ed
#
_cell.length_a   1.000
_cell.length_b   1.000
_cell.length_c   1.000
_cell.angle_alpha   90.00
_cell.angle_beta   90.00
_cell.angle_gamma   90.00
#
_symmetry.space_group_name_H-M   'P 1'
#
loop_
_entity.id
_entity.type
_entity.pdbx_description
1 polymer ?
#
loop_
_entity_poly.entity_id
_entity_poly.type
_entity_poly.pdbx_seq_one_letter_code
_entity_poly.pdbx_strand_id
1 'polypeptide(L)'
;MPRKVSAGTGIGHVHLKVADIERALGFYRDILGFEVTQWYGDDAVFLSAGGYHHHIGLNTWESRGAPPAPRKSAGLFHLAILYPERRDLAQALRWLMEAEYPIDGASDHGVSEALYLRDPDGNGVELAADRPREEWPLDPSGHLAMVTRPLDVGGLLAELDPPV
;
A
#
# COMPACT_ATOMS: atom_id res chain seq x y z
N MET A 1 25.29 15.20 19.69
CA MET A 1 23.84 14.89 19.70
C MET A 1 23.49 14.16 18.41
N PRO A 2 22.62 13.16 18.41
CA PRO A 2 22.17 12.52 17.18
C PRO A 2 21.48 13.55 16.27
N ARG A 3 21.72 13.45 14.96
CA ARG A 3 21.04 14.28 13.97
C ARG A 3 19.56 13.89 13.89
N LYS A 4 18.69 14.88 13.71
CA LYS A 4 17.24 14.66 13.51
C LYS A 4 16.84 15.18 12.14
N VAL A 5 16.09 14.39 11.41
CA VAL A 5 15.43 14.83 10.16
C VAL A 5 14.31 15.81 10.51
N SER A 6 13.96 16.70 9.57
CA SER A 6 12.82 17.62 9.73
C SER A 6 11.52 16.86 10.00
N ALA A 7 10.70 17.37 10.92
CA ALA A 7 9.42 16.74 11.27
C ALA A 7 8.41 16.63 10.11
N GLY A 8 8.56 17.46 9.07
CA GLY A 8 7.74 17.39 7.85
C GLY A 8 8.29 16.45 6.77
N THR A 9 9.40 15.76 7.02
CA THR A 9 9.96 14.84 6.04
C THR A 9 9.07 13.60 5.90
N GLY A 10 8.70 13.25 4.67
CA GLY A 10 7.90 12.08 4.33
C GLY A 10 8.55 11.24 3.23
N ILE A 11 7.97 10.10 2.96
CA ILE A 11 8.29 9.28 1.78
C ILE A 11 7.53 9.90 0.60
N GLY A 12 8.25 10.36 -0.43
CA GLY A 12 7.64 11.02 -1.59
C GLY A 12 7.02 10.04 -2.57
N HIS A 13 7.75 9.00 -2.91
CA HIS A 13 7.31 7.95 -3.83
C HIS A 13 8.11 6.66 -3.62
N VAL A 14 7.62 5.59 -4.19
CA VAL A 14 8.34 4.33 -4.37
C VAL A 14 8.51 4.07 -5.86
N HIS A 15 9.69 3.54 -6.26
CA HIS A 15 9.96 3.18 -7.66
C HIS A 15 10.31 1.69 -7.72
N LEU A 16 9.45 0.91 -8.39
CA LEU A 16 9.53 -0.54 -8.44
C LEU A 16 10.07 -1.03 -9.79
N LYS A 17 10.91 -2.04 -9.76
CA LYS A 17 11.27 -2.82 -10.93
C LYS A 17 10.21 -3.89 -11.13
N VAL A 18 9.58 -3.90 -12.31
CA VAL A 18 8.55 -4.87 -12.70
C VAL A 18 8.98 -5.61 -13.97
N ALA A 19 8.54 -6.83 -14.14
CA ALA A 19 8.91 -7.59 -15.34
C ALA A 19 8.09 -7.18 -16.57
N ASP A 20 6.87 -6.65 -16.35
CA ASP A 20 5.95 -6.22 -17.40
C ASP A 20 5.08 -5.07 -16.88
N ILE A 21 5.10 -3.92 -17.57
CA ILE A 21 4.38 -2.72 -17.12
C ILE A 21 2.87 -2.90 -17.22
N GLU A 22 2.34 -3.48 -18.31
CA GLU A 22 0.90 -3.64 -18.46
C GLU A 22 0.32 -4.62 -17.43
N ARG A 23 1.07 -5.68 -17.09
CA ARG A 23 0.70 -6.60 -16.01
C ARG A 23 0.67 -5.88 -14.65
N ALA A 24 1.65 -5.02 -14.37
CA ALA A 24 1.68 -4.24 -13.14
C ALA A 24 0.56 -3.18 -13.12
N LEU A 25 0.25 -2.53 -14.25
CA LEU A 25 -0.86 -1.61 -14.39
C LEU A 25 -2.22 -2.27 -14.14
N GLY A 26 -2.39 -3.53 -14.55
CA GLY A 26 -3.57 -4.34 -14.21
C GLY A 26 -3.85 -4.39 -12.71
N PHE A 27 -2.82 -4.32 -11.88
CA PHE A 27 -2.96 -4.25 -10.43
C PHE A 27 -3.09 -2.80 -9.93
N TYR A 28 -2.08 -1.95 -10.17
CA TYR A 28 -2.04 -0.61 -9.57
C TYR A 28 -3.07 0.34 -10.15
N ARG A 29 -3.32 0.30 -11.48
CA ARG A 29 -4.30 1.13 -12.16
C ARG A 29 -5.71 0.52 -12.13
N ASP A 30 -5.83 -0.73 -12.59
CA ASP A 30 -7.15 -1.29 -12.91
C ASP A 30 -7.86 -1.85 -11.66
N ILE A 31 -7.11 -2.35 -10.65
CA ILE A 31 -7.69 -2.83 -9.39
C ILE A 31 -7.64 -1.75 -8.31
N LEU A 32 -6.47 -1.14 -8.06
CA LEU A 32 -6.31 -0.17 -6.97
C LEU A 32 -6.74 1.26 -7.33
N GLY A 33 -6.93 1.58 -8.61
CA GLY A 33 -7.50 2.85 -9.06
C GLY A 33 -6.50 4.01 -9.15
N PHE A 34 -5.19 3.74 -9.19
CA PHE A 34 -4.21 4.80 -9.44
C PHE A 34 -4.29 5.31 -10.89
N GLU A 35 -4.10 6.59 -11.08
CA GLU A 35 -4.09 7.23 -12.39
C GLU A 35 -2.67 7.30 -12.95
N VAL A 36 -2.52 7.02 -14.26
CA VAL A 36 -1.25 7.25 -14.97
C VAL A 36 -1.06 8.74 -15.16
N THR A 37 0.03 9.28 -14.63
CA THR A 37 0.39 10.69 -14.79
C THR A 37 1.36 10.91 -15.95
N GLN A 38 2.25 9.97 -16.21
CA GLN A 38 3.23 10.09 -17.28
C GLN A 38 3.79 8.72 -17.70
N TRP A 39 4.03 8.56 -19.00
CA TRP A 39 4.89 7.53 -19.56
C TRP A 39 6.28 8.10 -19.85
N TYR A 40 7.32 7.31 -19.64
CA TYR A 40 8.68 7.61 -20.02
C TYR A 40 9.19 6.51 -20.97
N GLY A 41 9.05 6.78 -22.28
CA GLY A 41 9.21 5.77 -23.31
C GLY A 41 8.25 4.58 -23.09
N ASP A 42 8.71 3.38 -23.46
CA ASP A 42 7.97 2.12 -23.28
C ASP A 42 8.46 1.35 -22.03
N ASP A 43 9.36 1.94 -21.25
CA ASP A 43 10.11 1.25 -20.19
C ASP A 43 9.76 1.73 -18.79
N ALA A 44 9.03 2.83 -18.65
CA ALA A 44 8.60 3.32 -17.35
C ALA A 44 7.27 4.07 -17.39
N VAL A 45 6.52 4.01 -16.29
CA VAL A 45 5.24 4.70 -16.08
C VAL A 45 5.16 5.21 -14.66
N PHE A 46 4.52 6.35 -14.48
CA PHE A 46 4.30 6.99 -13.19
C PHE A 46 2.82 7.06 -12.87
N LEU A 47 2.48 6.74 -11.62
CA LEU A 47 1.12 6.61 -11.14
C LEU A 47 0.89 7.49 -9.92
N SER A 48 -0.30 8.07 -9.81
CA SER A 48 -0.67 8.94 -8.71
C SER A 48 -2.14 8.78 -8.31
N ALA A 49 -2.46 9.35 -7.15
CA ALA A 49 -3.79 9.66 -6.69
C ALA A 49 -3.86 11.15 -6.35
N GLY A 50 -5.02 11.81 -6.63
CA GLY A 50 -5.27 13.19 -6.19
C GLY A 50 -4.37 14.28 -6.78
N GLY A 51 -3.78 14.05 -7.97
CA GLY A 51 -3.04 15.09 -8.71
C GLY A 51 -1.60 15.35 -8.21
N TYR A 52 -1.05 14.53 -7.32
CA TYR A 52 0.38 14.55 -7.01
C TYR A 52 1.20 14.06 -8.22
N HIS A 53 2.46 14.51 -8.41
CA HIS A 53 3.23 14.16 -9.61
C HIS A 53 3.39 12.63 -9.79
N HIS A 54 3.68 11.87 -8.74
CA HIS A 54 3.59 10.41 -8.68
C HIS A 54 3.83 9.89 -7.27
N HIS A 55 3.11 8.83 -6.90
CA HIS A 55 3.32 8.05 -5.69
C HIS A 55 4.08 6.76 -6.00
N ILE A 56 3.86 6.20 -7.20
CA ILE A 56 4.46 4.95 -7.65
C ILE A 56 5.08 5.16 -9.02
N GLY A 57 6.36 4.79 -9.16
CA GLY A 57 7.02 4.61 -10.43
C GLY A 57 7.19 3.12 -10.71
N LEU A 58 6.93 2.69 -11.94
CA LEU A 58 7.18 1.34 -12.42
C LEU A 58 8.15 1.40 -13.58
N ASN A 59 9.14 0.51 -13.62
CA ASN A 59 10.04 0.40 -14.75
C ASN A 59 10.47 -1.04 -15.03
N THR A 60 10.91 -1.25 -16.29
CA THR A 60 11.47 -2.53 -16.77
C THR A 60 12.93 -2.42 -17.18
N TRP A 61 13.63 -1.34 -16.82
CA TRP A 61 14.99 -1.05 -17.28
C TRP A 61 15.99 -2.19 -17.07
N GLU A 62 15.89 -2.89 -15.94
CA GLU A 62 16.76 -4.00 -15.57
C GLU A 62 15.99 -5.31 -15.33
N SER A 63 14.66 -5.30 -15.56
CA SER A 63 13.78 -6.39 -15.10
C SER A 63 12.76 -6.87 -16.12
N ARG A 64 12.84 -6.41 -17.39
CA ARG A 64 11.91 -6.86 -18.43
C ARG A 64 11.93 -8.38 -18.57
N GLY A 65 10.78 -9.03 -18.34
CA GLY A 65 10.65 -10.49 -18.40
C GLY A 65 11.43 -11.27 -17.33
N ALA A 66 11.99 -10.58 -16.31
CA ALA A 66 12.72 -11.23 -15.24
C ALA A 66 11.78 -12.00 -14.28
N PRO A 67 12.27 -13.07 -13.62
CA PRO A 67 11.51 -13.70 -12.55
C PRO A 67 11.41 -12.78 -11.32
N PRO A 68 10.41 -13.01 -10.45
CA PRO A 68 10.33 -12.30 -9.17
C PRO A 68 11.61 -12.46 -8.33
N ALA A 69 11.91 -11.45 -7.50
CA ALA A 69 13.04 -11.52 -6.58
C ALA A 69 12.88 -12.69 -5.60
N PRO A 70 14.00 -13.37 -5.22
CA PRO A 70 13.95 -14.45 -4.25
C PRO A 70 13.37 -13.99 -2.91
N ARG A 71 12.41 -14.72 -2.35
CA ARG A 71 11.71 -14.37 -1.08
C ARG A 71 12.64 -14.17 0.12
N LYS A 72 13.82 -14.82 0.14
CA LYS A 72 14.79 -14.77 1.26
C LYS A 72 15.98 -13.86 0.95
N SER A 73 15.79 -12.81 0.17
CA SER A 73 16.81 -11.79 -0.08
C SER A 73 16.53 -10.53 0.73
N ALA A 74 17.59 -9.80 1.06
CA ALA A 74 17.46 -8.46 1.62
C ALA A 74 16.86 -7.51 0.55
N GLY A 75 16.01 -6.57 0.98
CA GLY A 75 15.36 -5.61 0.09
C GLY A 75 14.12 -5.00 0.74
N LEU A 76 13.24 -4.46 -0.07
CA LEU A 76 11.97 -3.93 0.39
C LEU A 76 11.06 -5.08 0.85
N PHE A 77 10.55 -5.01 2.08
CA PHE A 77 9.59 -5.99 2.59
C PHE A 77 8.20 -5.73 2.01
N HIS A 78 7.73 -4.50 2.12
CA HIS A 78 6.53 -3.98 1.44
C HIS A 78 6.61 -2.47 1.27
N LEU A 79 5.84 -1.94 0.35
CA LEU A 79 5.42 -0.54 0.35
C LEU A 79 4.05 -0.44 1.02
N ALA A 80 3.81 0.63 1.79
CA ALA A 80 2.49 0.89 2.36
C ALA A 80 1.81 2.03 1.60
N ILE A 81 0.57 1.77 1.15
CA ILE A 81 -0.33 2.74 0.56
C ILE A 81 -1.30 3.18 1.66
N LEU A 82 -1.20 4.44 2.07
CA LEU A 82 -2.01 4.99 3.14
C LEU A 82 -3.27 5.65 2.55
N TYR A 83 -4.41 5.08 2.86
CA TYR A 83 -5.72 5.63 2.53
C TYR A 83 -6.13 6.71 3.55
N PRO A 84 -6.80 7.80 3.11
CA PRO A 84 -7.19 8.88 4.01
C PRO A 84 -8.14 8.43 5.11
N GLU A 85 -9.08 7.54 4.79
CA GLU A 85 -10.13 7.09 5.69
C GLU A 85 -10.29 5.56 5.68
N ARG A 86 -10.84 5.02 6.77
CA ARG A 86 -11.18 3.60 6.89
C ARG A 86 -12.12 3.13 5.78
N ARG A 87 -13.05 3.98 5.35
CA ARG A 87 -13.96 3.72 4.25
C ARG A 87 -13.23 3.52 2.91
N ASP A 88 -12.13 4.25 2.65
CA ASP A 88 -11.35 4.12 1.43
C ASP A 88 -10.59 2.78 1.42
N LEU A 89 -10.08 2.34 2.58
CA LEU A 89 -9.49 1.01 2.74
C LEU A 89 -10.53 -0.09 2.51
N ALA A 90 -11.75 0.09 3.01
CA ALA A 90 -12.88 -0.81 2.76
C ALA A 90 -13.20 -0.91 1.26
N GLN A 91 -13.18 0.22 0.56
CA GLN A 91 -13.40 0.24 -0.89
C GLN A 91 -12.30 -0.51 -1.65
N ALA A 92 -11.04 -0.33 -1.27
CA ALA A 92 -9.92 -1.08 -1.84
C ALA A 92 -10.07 -2.59 -1.59
N LEU A 93 -10.49 -2.99 -0.40
CA LEU A 93 -10.80 -4.39 -0.09
C LEU A 93 -11.91 -4.93 -1.00
N ARG A 94 -12.98 -4.19 -1.21
CA ARG A 94 -14.07 -4.59 -2.11
C ARG A 94 -13.59 -4.80 -3.53
N TRP A 95 -12.78 -3.88 -4.08
CA TRP A 95 -12.19 -4.02 -5.43
C TRP A 95 -11.30 -5.26 -5.55
N LEU A 96 -10.48 -5.56 -4.53
CA LEU A 96 -9.67 -6.78 -4.50
C LEU A 96 -10.54 -8.04 -4.51
N MET A 97 -11.63 -8.04 -3.73
CA MET A 97 -12.58 -9.17 -3.71
C MET A 97 -13.30 -9.34 -5.05
N GLU A 98 -13.75 -8.27 -5.67
CA GLU A 98 -14.40 -8.29 -6.99
C GLU A 98 -13.45 -8.78 -8.10
N ALA A 99 -12.16 -8.45 -7.99
CA ALA A 99 -11.12 -8.93 -8.88
C ALA A 99 -10.60 -10.34 -8.53
N GLU A 100 -11.12 -10.97 -7.47
CA GLU A 100 -10.64 -12.24 -6.92
C GLU A 100 -9.11 -12.21 -6.65
N TYR A 101 -8.58 -11.05 -6.29
CA TYR A 101 -7.15 -10.85 -6.09
C TYR A 101 -6.71 -11.40 -4.72
N PRO A 102 -5.63 -12.22 -4.65
CA PRO A 102 -5.23 -12.86 -3.41
C PRO A 102 -4.72 -11.86 -2.36
N ILE A 103 -5.18 -12.04 -1.11
CA ILE A 103 -4.75 -11.27 0.06
C ILE A 103 -3.99 -12.22 0.98
N ASP A 104 -2.75 -11.86 1.35
CA ASP A 104 -1.88 -12.66 2.22
C ASP A 104 -2.33 -12.61 3.69
N GLY A 105 -2.93 -11.50 4.12
CA GLY A 105 -3.40 -11.31 5.48
C GLY A 105 -4.03 -9.95 5.74
N ALA A 106 -4.60 -9.79 6.93
CA ALA A 106 -5.18 -8.54 7.40
C ALA A 106 -4.94 -8.39 8.91
N SER A 107 -4.59 -7.19 9.37
CA SER A 107 -4.23 -6.94 10.77
C SER A 107 -4.73 -5.59 11.26
N ASP A 108 -5.10 -5.54 12.55
CA ASP A 108 -5.26 -4.32 13.33
C ASP A 108 -4.01 -4.11 14.19
N HIS A 109 -3.30 -3.00 13.94
CA HIS A 109 -2.09 -2.64 14.67
C HIS A 109 -2.34 -1.67 15.84
N GLY A 110 -3.59 -1.33 16.11
CA GLY A 110 -3.98 -0.35 17.11
C GLY A 110 -3.73 1.10 16.67
N VAL A 111 -2.78 1.33 15.79
CA VAL A 111 -2.47 2.62 15.15
C VAL A 111 -3.05 2.71 13.75
N SER A 112 -3.24 1.58 13.10
CA SER A 112 -3.76 1.45 11.74
C SER A 112 -4.44 0.09 11.56
N GLU A 113 -5.30 0.01 10.56
CA GLU A 113 -5.82 -1.25 10.02
C GLU A 113 -5.16 -1.49 8.66
N ALA A 114 -4.76 -2.73 8.37
CA ALA A 114 -3.96 -3.04 7.20
C ALA A 114 -4.36 -4.35 6.52
N LEU A 115 -4.24 -4.36 5.18
CA LEU A 115 -4.33 -5.53 4.31
C LEU A 115 -2.97 -5.78 3.69
N TYR A 116 -2.53 -7.03 3.66
CA TYR A 116 -1.23 -7.44 3.11
C TYR A 116 -1.43 -8.30 1.89
N LEU A 117 -0.75 -7.95 0.82
CA LEU A 117 -0.83 -8.66 -0.46
C LEU A 117 0.48 -8.49 -1.25
N ARG A 118 0.51 -9.01 -2.45
CA ARG A 118 1.65 -8.86 -3.35
C ARG A 118 1.19 -8.36 -4.69
N ASP A 119 2.01 -7.51 -5.30
CA ASP A 119 1.80 -7.15 -6.69
C ASP A 119 2.13 -8.34 -7.64
N PRO A 120 1.86 -8.24 -8.95
CA PRO A 120 2.13 -9.32 -9.91
C PRO A 120 3.58 -9.77 -10.00
N ASP A 121 4.55 -8.94 -9.56
CA ASP A 121 5.99 -9.26 -9.51
C ASP A 121 6.43 -9.81 -8.15
N GLY A 122 5.49 -9.94 -7.19
CA GLY A 122 5.74 -10.47 -5.86
C GLY A 122 6.27 -9.44 -4.88
N ASN A 123 6.30 -8.14 -5.24
CA ASN A 123 6.59 -7.07 -4.30
C ASN A 123 5.51 -7.03 -3.21
N GLY A 124 5.93 -6.91 -1.94
CA GLY A 124 4.98 -6.74 -0.85
C GLY A 124 4.24 -5.40 -0.96
N VAL A 125 2.93 -5.44 -0.75
CA VAL A 125 2.07 -4.25 -0.70
C VAL A 125 1.24 -4.31 0.57
N GLU A 126 1.22 -3.20 1.31
CA GLU A 126 0.32 -2.99 2.43
C GLU A 126 -0.68 -1.90 2.03
N LEU A 127 -1.95 -2.15 2.21
CA LEU A 127 -3.01 -1.13 2.10
C LEU A 127 -3.45 -0.80 3.52
N ALA A 128 -3.30 0.44 3.95
CA ALA A 128 -3.54 0.82 5.33
C ALA A 128 -4.41 2.06 5.46
N ALA A 129 -5.12 2.16 6.59
CA ALA A 129 -5.74 3.39 7.05
C ALA A 129 -5.36 3.61 8.53
N ASP A 130 -4.87 4.80 8.84
CA ASP A 130 -4.48 5.15 10.21
C ASP A 130 -5.73 5.39 11.07
N ARG A 131 -5.61 5.03 12.36
CA ARG A 131 -6.55 5.48 13.38
C ARG A 131 -6.22 6.91 13.80
N PRO A 132 -7.20 7.67 14.30
CA PRO A 132 -6.93 8.96 14.93
C PRO A 132 -5.81 8.85 15.96
N ARG A 133 -4.91 9.83 15.99
CA ARG A 133 -3.70 9.77 16.83
C ARG A 133 -4.02 9.64 18.32
N GLU A 134 -5.12 10.17 18.77
CA GLU A 134 -5.64 10.09 20.14
C GLU A 134 -6.06 8.68 20.56
N GLU A 135 -6.30 7.78 19.59
CA GLU A 135 -6.66 6.38 19.82
C GLU A 135 -5.43 5.44 19.83
N TRP A 136 -4.25 5.97 19.50
CA TRP A 136 -3.04 5.13 19.42
C TRP A 136 -2.67 4.57 20.79
N PRO A 137 -2.43 3.25 20.89
CA PRO A 137 -2.11 2.64 22.17
C PRO A 137 -0.74 3.08 22.69
N LEU A 138 -0.68 3.38 23.98
CA LEU A 138 0.54 3.74 24.67
C LEU A 138 0.85 2.72 25.77
N ASP A 139 2.13 2.50 26.03
CA ASP A 139 2.59 1.72 27.16
C ASP A 139 2.46 2.54 28.48
N PRO A 140 2.68 1.92 29.66
CA PRO A 140 2.63 2.64 30.94
C PRO A 140 3.64 3.79 31.09
N SER A 141 4.66 3.85 30.21
CA SER A 141 5.66 4.93 30.17
C SER A 141 5.31 6.03 29.17
N GLY A 142 4.16 5.92 28.47
CA GLY A 142 3.69 6.89 27.49
C GLY A 142 4.32 6.73 26.10
N HIS A 143 5.01 5.63 25.82
CA HIS A 143 5.55 5.34 24.50
C HIS A 143 4.53 4.57 23.66
N LEU A 144 4.63 4.73 22.33
CA LEU A 144 3.79 4.00 21.38
C LEU A 144 3.90 2.49 21.59
N ALA A 145 2.75 1.80 21.70
CA ALA A 145 2.64 0.36 21.94
C ALA A 145 1.81 -0.32 20.84
N MET A 146 2.35 -0.35 19.62
CA MET A 146 1.70 -1.03 18.49
C MET A 146 1.45 -2.51 18.81
N VAL A 147 0.34 -3.02 18.31
CA VAL A 147 -0.08 -4.43 18.46
C VAL A 147 -0.25 -5.10 17.10
N THR A 148 -0.48 -6.40 17.08
CA THR A 148 -0.92 -7.12 15.89
C THR A 148 -2.06 -8.04 16.30
N ARG A 149 -3.26 -7.74 15.82
CA ARG A 149 -4.49 -8.47 16.08
C ARG A 149 -5.18 -8.80 14.75
N PRO A 150 -6.05 -9.82 14.70
CA PRO A 150 -6.90 -10.04 13.55
C PRO A 150 -7.75 -8.80 13.26
N LEU A 151 -7.83 -8.40 11.99
CA LEU A 151 -8.72 -7.33 11.55
C LEU A 151 -10.17 -7.81 11.53
N ASP A 152 -11.09 -6.98 11.99
CA ASP A 152 -12.52 -7.17 11.75
C ASP A 152 -12.88 -6.79 10.31
N VAL A 153 -12.71 -7.75 9.40
CA VAL A 153 -12.97 -7.58 7.97
C VAL A 153 -14.46 -7.29 7.70
N GLY A 154 -15.36 -7.89 8.47
CA GLY A 154 -16.80 -7.63 8.36
C GLY A 154 -17.14 -6.19 8.72
N GLY A 155 -16.62 -5.72 9.86
CA GLY A 155 -16.77 -4.33 10.28
C GLY A 155 -16.09 -3.33 9.35
N LEU A 156 -14.97 -3.70 8.70
CA LEU A 156 -14.36 -2.87 7.67
C LEU A 156 -15.29 -2.72 6.46
N LEU A 157 -15.82 -3.81 5.92
CA LEU A 157 -16.73 -3.77 4.75
C LEU A 157 -18.04 -3.05 5.05
N ALA A 158 -18.53 -3.07 6.29
CA ALA A 158 -19.73 -2.38 6.71
C ALA A 158 -19.60 -0.84 6.59
N GLU A 159 -18.39 -0.28 6.51
CA GLU A 159 -18.17 1.15 6.22
C GLU A 159 -18.75 1.57 4.85
N LEU A 160 -18.95 0.63 3.93
CA LEU A 160 -19.47 0.91 2.60
C LEU A 160 -21.00 0.89 2.56
N ASP A 161 -21.64 0.29 3.56
CA ASP A 161 -23.09 0.25 3.63
C ASP A 161 -23.61 1.63 4.08
N PRO A 162 -24.76 2.10 3.52
CA PRO A 162 -25.34 3.34 4.01
C PRO A 162 -25.73 3.17 5.48
N PRO A 163 -25.59 4.21 6.31
CA PRO A 163 -26.07 4.15 7.68
C PRO A 163 -27.58 3.87 7.70
N VAL A 164 -27.99 2.90 8.49
CA VAL A 164 -29.39 2.53 8.71
C VAL A 164 -30.14 3.67 9.41
#